data_00b05bd13ccf0cec1fbc44e27e966c81
#
_entry.id   00b05bd13ccf0cec1fbc44e27e966c81
#
_cell.length_a   1.000
_cell.length_b   1.000
_cell.length_c   1.000
_cell.angle_alpha   90.00
_cell.angle_beta   90.00
_cell.angle_gamma   90.00
#
_symmetry.space_group_name_H-M   'P 1'
#
loop_
_entity.id
_entity.type
_entity.pdbx_description
1 polymer ?
#
loop_
_entity_poly.entity_id
_entity_poly.type
_entity_poly.pdbx_seq_one_letter_code
_entity_poly.pdbx_strand_id
1 'polypeptide(L)'
;MLDAILNLLFPVACILCESRVLDRRCGPVCPDCWSKMAPIPHPFCEQCGMPAPAIEGLCSACSLHEYAFDFARSALVFNDPIREVIHHLKYSDRISLAKPLGKMLQDCLEREDFQGDVILPVPLHRKRERERGFNQAELLAEGTGFRVDSGILKRSKNTKSQTGLSRSQRAMNLAGSFQFCASRAPRCVIVLDDVYTTGATLHEIAKTLKRAGVERVEVLTVARVLRSEIP
;
A
#
# COMPACT_ATOMS: atom_id res chain seq x y z
N MET A 1 2.88 7.57 32.75
CA MET A 1 2.81 6.63 33.91
C MET A 1 1.97 5.40 33.60
N LEU A 2 0.77 5.51 33.05
CA LEU A 2 -0.10 4.35 32.71
C LEU A 2 0.58 3.36 31.78
N ASP A 3 1.26 3.84 30.71
CA ASP A 3 1.98 2.98 29.75
C ASP A 3 3.14 2.20 30.37
N ALA A 4 3.83 2.77 31.35
CA ALA A 4 4.92 2.10 32.06
C ALA A 4 4.39 0.93 32.92
N ILE A 5 3.25 1.13 33.60
CA ILE A 5 2.60 0.10 34.41
C ILE A 5 2.03 -1.01 33.49
N LEU A 6 1.38 -0.63 32.38
CA LEU A 6 0.88 -1.59 31.39
C LEU A 6 2.00 -2.40 30.75
N ASN A 7 3.16 -1.78 30.48
CA ASN A 7 4.32 -2.48 29.94
C ASN A 7 5.00 -3.41 30.95
N LEU A 8 4.86 -3.15 32.24
CA LEU A 8 5.37 -4.03 33.30
C LEU A 8 4.49 -5.26 33.45
N LEU A 9 3.16 -5.09 33.46
CA LEU A 9 2.19 -6.17 33.66
C LEU A 9 1.92 -6.99 32.39
N PHE A 10 1.96 -6.35 31.21
CA PHE A 10 1.68 -6.96 29.91
C PHE A 10 2.76 -6.58 28.90
N PRO A 11 3.96 -7.18 29.02
CA PRO A 11 5.05 -6.86 28.10
C PRO A 11 4.69 -7.29 26.66
N VAL A 12 4.88 -6.37 25.70
CA VAL A 12 4.73 -6.68 24.28
C VAL A 12 6.09 -7.09 23.75
N ALA A 13 6.20 -8.27 23.17
CA ALA A 13 7.38 -8.71 22.42
C ALA A 13 7.31 -8.20 20.97
N CYS A 14 8.47 -7.84 20.43
CA CYS A 14 8.62 -7.47 19.03
C CYS A 14 8.35 -8.70 18.15
N ILE A 15 7.46 -8.54 17.16
CA ILE A 15 7.10 -9.64 16.24
C ILE A 15 8.23 -10.08 15.30
N LEU A 16 9.33 -9.30 15.23
CA LEU A 16 10.46 -9.57 14.34
C LEU A 16 11.69 -10.12 15.08
N CYS A 17 11.96 -9.69 16.32
CA CYS A 17 13.18 -10.05 17.05
C CYS A 17 12.92 -10.48 18.49
N GLU A 18 11.66 -10.57 18.91
CA GLU A 18 11.20 -10.98 20.24
C GLU A 18 11.65 -10.06 21.40
N SER A 19 12.47 -9.03 21.14
CA SER A 19 12.85 -8.07 22.15
C SER A 19 11.63 -7.32 22.70
N ARG A 20 11.74 -6.81 23.95
CA ARG A 20 10.64 -6.08 24.60
C ARG A 20 10.39 -4.73 23.91
N VAL A 21 9.13 -4.46 23.55
CA VAL A 21 8.69 -3.17 23.01
C VAL A 21 8.28 -2.27 24.16
N LEU A 22 9.03 -1.19 24.38
CA LEU A 22 8.76 -0.22 25.45
C LEU A 22 7.76 0.87 25.02
N ASP A 23 7.81 1.28 23.74
CA ASP A 23 6.91 2.29 23.17
C ASP A 23 5.81 1.64 22.34
N ARG A 24 4.61 1.56 22.92
CA ARG A 24 3.42 0.98 22.25
C ARG A 24 2.92 1.78 21.06
N ARG A 25 3.36 3.04 20.89
CA ARG A 25 2.99 3.87 19.73
C ARG A 25 3.56 3.31 18.43
N CYS A 26 4.67 2.58 18.53
CA CYS A 26 5.28 1.88 17.40
C CYS A 26 4.58 0.55 17.04
N GLY A 27 3.46 0.21 17.71
CA GLY A 27 2.84 -1.10 17.60
C GLY A 27 3.73 -2.21 18.17
N PRO A 28 3.56 -3.48 17.76
CA PRO A 28 4.33 -4.62 18.25
C PRO A 28 5.68 -4.80 17.51
N VAL A 29 6.35 -3.72 17.13
CA VAL A 29 7.68 -3.73 16.50
C VAL A 29 8.58 -2.75 17.24
N CYS A 30 9.79 -3.17 17.63
CA CYS A 30 10.72 -2.33 18.34
C CYS A 30 11.39 -1.29 17.41
N PRO A 31 11.92 -0.17 17.95
CA PRO A 31 12.55 0.87 17.14
C PRO A 31 13.71 0.35 16.27
N ASP A 32 14.51 -0.59 16.78
CA ASP A 32 15.64 -1.18 16.04
C ASP A 32 15.17 -1.99 14.82
N CYS A 33 14.00 -2.64 14.92
CA CYS A 33 13.42 -3.34 13.78
C CYS A 33 12.76 -2.38 12.79
N TRP A 34 12.13 -1.29 13.26
CA TRP A 34 11.63 -0.23 12.38
C TRP A 34 12.77 0.44 11.60
N SER A 35 13.93 0.69 12.22
CA SER A 35 15.07 1.33 11.56
C SER A 35 15.71 0.49 10.43
N LYS A 36 15.43 -0.83 10.39
CA LYS A 36 15.87 -1.73 9.31
C LYS A 36 14.98 -1.67 8.06
N MET A 37 13.84 -0.98 8.14
CA MET A 37 12.95 -0.79 7.00
C MET A 37 13.47 0.38 6.15
N ALA A 38 13.97 0.06 4.96
CA ALA A 38 14.61 1.02 4.09
C ALA A 38 13.59 1.86 3.32
N PRO A 39 13.68 3.21 3.34
CA PRO A 39 12.90 4.05 2.44
C PRO A 39 13.32 3.81 0.99
N ILE A 40 12.45 4.19 0.04
CA ILE A 40 12.79 4.14 -1.39
C ILE A 40 13.95 5.11 -1.65
N PRO A 41 15.10 4.61 -2.19
CA PRO A 41 16.23 5.47 -2.49
C PRO A 41 15.98 6.35 -3.72
N HIS A 42 16.50 7.57 -3.68
CA HIS A 42 16.56 8.49 -4.83
C HIS A 42 17.83 8.30 -5.67
N PRO A 43 17.80 8.63 -6.98
CA PRO A 43 16.61 8.97 -7.76
C PRO A 43 15.77 7.74 -8.09
N PHE A 44 14.50 7.99 -8.45
CA PHE A 44 13.55 6.96 -8.85
C PHE A 44 12.74 7.37 -10.08
N CYS A 45 12.12 6.40 -10.75
CA CYS A 45 11.24 6.61 -11.90
C CYS A 45 10.07 7.53 -11.56
N GLU A 46 9.86 8.59 -12.36
CA GLU A 46 8.81 9.58 -12.15
C GLU A 46 7.40 8.95 -12.12
N GLN A 47 7.14 7.97 -12.98
CA GLN A 47 5.82 7.33 -13.02
C GLN A 47 5.64 6.26 -11.95
N CYS A 48 6.53 5.27 -11.85
CA CYS A 48 6.26 4.13 -10.98
C CYS A 48 7.02 4.12 -9.64
N GLY A 49 7.93 5.08 -9.38
CA GLY A 49 8.71 5.14 -8.16
C GLY A 49 9.76 4.03 -7.99
N MET A 50 10.13 3.31 -9.07
CA MET A 50 11.22 2.33 -9.01
C MET A 50 12.57 3.05 -8.88
N PRO A 51 13.43 2.69 -7.92
CA PRO A 51 14.78 3.22 -7.85
C PRO A 51 15.51 3.06 -9.18
N ALA A 52 16.11 4.13 -9.67
CA ALA A 52 16.76 4.18 -10.98
C ALA A 52 17.96 5.13 -10.94
N PRO A 53 19.11 4.73 -10.37
CA PRO A 53 20.22 5.62 -10.05
C PRO A 53 20.86 6.31 -11.26
N ALA A 54 20.60 5.86 -12.48
CA ALA A 54 21.19 6.42 -13.72
C ALA A 54 20.15 7.10 -14.64
N ILE A 55 18.90 7.32 -14.21
CA ILE A 55 17.82 7.75 -15.12
C ILE A 55 17.08 8.95 -14.52
N GLU A 56 17.11 10.07 -15.22
CA GLU A 56 16.11 11.12 -15.10
C GLU A 56 14.90 10.72 -15.95
N GLY A 57 13.68 10.70 -15.35
CA GLY A 57 12.43 10.37 -16.03
C GLY A 57 11.95 8.92 -15.82
N LEU A 58 11.66 8.22 -16.92
CA LEU A 58 11.01 6.91 -16.87
C LEU A 58 12.00 5.74 -16.86
N CYS A 59 11.75 4.74 -16.01
CA CYS A 59 12.50 3.49 -16.07
C CYS A 59 12.11 2.66 -17.30
N SER A 60 12.99 1.71 -17.72
CA SER A 60 12.77 0.87 -18.91
C SER A 60 11.40 0.18 -18.98
N ALA A 61 10.78 -0.18 -17.85
CA ALA A 61 9.44 -0.76 -17.86
C ALA A 61 8.35 0.29 -18.14
N CYS A 62 8.48 1.51 -17.61
CA CYS A 62 7.50 2.56 -17.85
C CYS A 62 7.65 3.14 -19.27
N SER A 63 8.85 3.13 -19.86
CA SER A 63 9.06 3.50 -21.26
C SER A 63 8.39 2.51 -22.24
N LEU A 64 8.23 1.24 -21.83
CA LEU A 64 7.61 0.20 -22.66
C LEU A 64 6.14 -0.06 -22.34
N HIS A 65 5.64 0.40 -21.20
CA HIS A 65 4.28 0.15 -20.73
C HIS A 65 3.67 1.43 -20.15
N GLU A 66 2.63 1.87 -20.79
CA GLU A 66 1.80 2.97 -20.27
C GLU A 66 0.90 2.48 -19.15
N TYR A 67 1.11 3.01 -17.93
CA TYR A 67 0.18 2.82 -16.82
C TYR A 67 -0.92 3.87 -16.89
N ALA A 68 -2.14 3.49 -16.47
CA ALA A 68 -3.28 4.40 -16.43
C ALA A 68 -3.27 5.36 -15.24
N PHE A 69 -2.46 5.10 -14.20
CA PHE A 69 -2.20 6.05 -13.13
C PHE A 69 -1.11 7.05 -13.53
N ASP A 70 -1.19 8.26 -13.00
CA ASP A 70 -0.28 9.35 -13.36
C ASP A 70 1.09 9.13 -12.71
N PHE A 71 1.15 8.80 -11.42
CA PHE A 71 2.37 8.33 -10.78
C PHE A 71 2.08 7.41 -9.58
N ALA A 72 3.12 6.74 -9.09
CA ALA A 72 3.08 5.88 -7.90
C ALA A 72 4.28 6.14 -7.00
N ARG A 73 4.03 6.19 -5.69
CA ARG A 73 5.06 6.28 -4.65
C ARG A 73 4.85 5.19 -3.61
N SER A 74 5.94 4.76 -3.03
CA SER A 74 5.92 3.81 -1.92
C SER A 74 6.78 4.34 -0.80
N ALA A 75 6.37 4.13 0.45
CA ALA A 75 7.13 4.60 1.59
C ALA A 75 8.45 3.83 1.76
N LEU A 76 8.43 2.52 1.51
CA LEU A 76 9.52 1.60 1.82
C LEU A 76 9.88 0.67 0.66
N VAL A 77 11.11 0.18 0.66
CA VAL A 77 11.51 -0.99 -0.14
C VAL A 77 10.91 -2.25 0.51
N PHE A 78 10.34 -3.15 -0.30
CA PHE A 78 9.84 -4.43 0.17
C PHE A 78 11.05 -5.35 0.48
N ASN A 79 11.31 -5.59 1.74
CA ASN A 79 12.36 -6.46 2.28
C ASN A 79 11.79 -7.38 3.36
N ASP A 80 12.61 -8.28 3.91
CA ASP A 80 12.14 -9.25 4.90
C ASP A 80 11.42 -8.63 6.12
N PRO A 81 11.95 -7.58 6.77
CA PRO A 81 11.26 -6.96 7.90
C PRO A 81 9.86 -6.45 7.56
N ILE A 82 9.72 -5.69 6.46
CA ILE A 82 8.40 -5.13 6.08
C ILE A 82 7.46 -6.21 5.55
N ARG A 83 7.97 -7.26 4.90
CA ARG A 83 7.19 -8.43 4.48
C ARG A 83 6.49 -9.09 5.67
N GLU A 84 7.25 -9.35 6.76
CA GLU A 84 6.70 -9.93 7.99
C GLU A 84 5.67 -9.03 8.66
N VAL A 85 5.94 -7.71 8.75
CA VAL A 85 4.98 -6.74 9.31
C VAL A 85 3.66 -6.73 8.52
N ILE A 86 3.73 -6.69 7.19
CA ILE A 86 2.55 -6.72 6.32
C ILE A 86 1.83 -8.08 6.43
N HIS A 87 2.56 -9.18 6.59
CA HIS A 87 1.99 -10.49 6.82
C HIS A 87 1.22 -10.54 8.13
N HIS A 88 1.80 -10.05 9.22
CA HIS A 88 1.13 -9.97 10.53
C HIS A 88 -0.11 -9.06 10.48
N LEU A 89 -0.06 -7.93 9.78
CA LEU A 89 -1.23 -7.08 9.58
C LEU A 89 -2.35 -7.84 8.86
N LYS A 90 -2.02 -8.68 7.86
CA LYS A 90 -3.01 -9.38 7.02
C LYS A 90 -3.61 -10.63 7.66
N TYR A 91 -2.85 -11.35 8.48
CA TYR A 91 -3.19 -12.73 8.83
C TYR A 91 -3.10 -13.06 10.33
N SER A 92 -2.63 -12.14 11.16
CA SER A 92 -2.42 -12.39 12.59
C SER A 92 -3.17 -11.40 13.49
N ASP A 93 -4.22 -10.75 12.97
CA ASP A 93 -5.05 -9.75 13.66
C ASP A 93 -4.26 -8.62 14.36
N ARG A 94 -3.03 -8.35 13.87
CA ARG A 94 -2.19 -7.28 14.41
C ARG A 94 -2.55 -5.93 13.79
N ILE A 95 -3.84 -5.55 13.88
CA ILE A 95 -4.37 -4.28 13.33
C ILE A 95 -3.68 -3.04 13.91
N SER A 96 -3.08 -3.16 15.11
CA SER A 96 -2.27 -2.08 15.72
C SER A 96 -1.06 -1.65 14.87
N LEU A 97 -0.62 -2.49 13.91
CA LEU A 97 0.41 -2.15 12.92
C LEU A 97 -0.06 -1.13 11.88
N ALA A 98 -1.36 -0.98 11.66
CA ALA A 98 -1.90 -0.04 10.68
C ALA A 98 -1.54 1.41 11.01
N LYS A 99 -1.55 1.78 12.31
CA LYS A 99 -1.25 3.14 12.74
C LYS A 99 0.21 3.58 12.45
N PRO A 100 1.26 2.84 12.86
CA PRO A 100 2.64 3.23 12.51
C PRO A 100 2.90 3.16 11.00
N LEU A 101 2.33 2.21 10.27
CA LEU A 101 2.43 2.16 8.80
C LEU A 101 1.69 3.33 8.14
N GLY A 102 0.51 3.69 8.66
CA GLY A 102 -0.25 4.86 8.19
C GLY A 102 0.53 6.17 8.41
N LYS A 103 1.27 6.29 9.52
CA LYS A 103 2.15 7.44 9.73
C LYS A 103 3.29 7.51 8.69
N MET A 104 3.89 6.36 8.33
CA MET A 104 4.91 6.33 7.26
C MET A 104 4.32 6.71 5.90
N LEU A 105 3.08 6.33 5.63
CA LEU A 105 2.35 6.75 4.43
C LEU A 105 2.04 8.24 4.46
N GLN A 106 1.66 8.81 5.61
CA GLN A 106 1.48 10.24 5.78
C GLN A 106 2.79 11.01 5.49
N ASP A 107 3.92 10.56 6.05
CA ASP A 107 5.22 11.16 5.80
C ASP A 107 5.61 11.09 4.31
N CYS A 108 5.20 10.02 3.61
CA CYS A 108 5.37 9.90 2.15
C CYS A 108 4.48 10.89 1.39
N LEU A 109 3.22 11.06 1.80
CA LEU A 109 2.30 12.06 1.21
C LEU A 109 2.82 13.49 1.36
N GLU A 110 3.38 13.82 2.53
CA GLU A 110 3.92 15.15 2.82
C GLU A 110 5.23 15.44 2.06
N ARG A 111 6.01 14.40 1.74
CA ARG A 111 7.29 14.54 1.04
C ARG A 111 7.15 14.58 -0.47
N GLU A 112 6.21 13.82 -1.01
CA GLU A 112 5.99 13.69 -2.45
C GLU A 112 4.85 14.61 -2.91
N ASP A 113 4.84 14.99 -4.19
CA ASP A 113 3.89 15.97 -4.74
C ASP A 113 2.51 15.36 -5.06
N PHE A 114 1.83 14.82 -4.05
CA PHE A 114 0.46 14.33 -4.18
C PHE A 114 -0.54 15.49 -4.25
N GLN A 115 -1.48 15.42 -5.20
CA GLN A 115 -2.51 16.41 -5.45
C GLN A 115 -3.92 15.92 -5.09
N GLY A 116 -4.07 14.63 -4.83
CA GLY A 116 -5.35 14.03 -4.45
C GLY A 116 -5.79 14.43 -3.05
N ASP A 117 -7.04 14.81 -2.91
CA ASP A 117 -7.67 15.23 -1.65
C ASP A 117 -8.48 14.11 -0.98
N VAL A 118 -8.56 12.94 -1.61
CA VAL A 118 -9.25 11.75 -1.09
C VAL A 118 -8.46 10.48 -1.39
N ILE A 119 -8.29 9.66 -0.37
CA ILE A 119 -7.68 8.33 -0.49
C ILE A 119 -8.77 7.29 -0.76
N LEU A 120 -8.56 6.50 -1.81
CA LEU A 120 -9.38 5.35 -2.16
C LEU A 120 -8.59 4.06 -1.82
N PRO A 121 -8.92 3.37 -0.73
CA PRO A 121 -8.27 2.10 -0.42
C PRO A 121 -8.64 1.04 -1.46
N VAL A 122 -7.65 0.25 -1.89
CA VAL A 122 -7.89 -0.86 -2.82
C VAL A 122 -8.87 -1.86 -2.19
N PRO A 123 -10.03 -2.10 -2.82
CA PRO A 123 -11.05 -2.96 -2.22
C PRO A 123 -10.67 -4.43 -2.29
N LEU A 124 -10.92 -5.14 -1.20
CA LEU A 124 -10.91 -6.60 -1.18
C LEU A 124 -12.17 -7.15 -1.83
N HIS A 125 -12.08 -8.38 -2.34
CA HIS A 125 -13.30 -9.12 -2.67
C HIS A 125 -14.03 -9.54 -1.38
N ARG A 126 -15.37 -9.46 -1.36
CA ARG A 126 -16.22 -9.74 -0.18
C ARG A 126 -15.89 -11.05 0.54
N LYS A 127 -15.47 -12.10 -0.20
CA LYS A 127 -15.05 -13.36 0.40
C LYS A 127 -13.79 -13.18 1.26
N ARG A 128 -12.75 -12.51 0.74
CA ARG A 128 -11.50 -12.26 1.46
C ARG A 128 -11.69 -11.30 2.64
N GLU A 129 -12.55 -10.30 2.47
CA GLU A 129 -12.86 -9.36 3.52
C GLU A 129 -13.57 -10.06 4.70
N ARG A 130 -14.53 -10.96 4.42
CA ARG A 130 -15.17 -11.79 5.44
C ARG A 130 -14.20 -12.77 6.12
N GLU A 131 -13.29 -13.38 5.36
CA GLU A 131 -12.28 -14.30 5.91
C GLU A 131 -11.26 -13.59 6.81
N ARG A 132 -10.92 -12.34 6.49
CA ARG A 132 -9.95 -11.51 7.22
C ARG A 132 -10.58 -10.65 8.31
N GLY A 133 -11.86 -10.33 8.20
CA GLY A 133 -12.58 -9.45 9.11
C GLY A 133 -12.42 -7.94 8.81
N PHE A 134 -11.45 -7.54 7.99
CA PHE A 134 -11.15 -6.15 7.66
C PHE A 134 -10.46 -6.01 6.29
N ASN A 135 -10.42 -4.77 5.78
CA ASN A 135 -9.57 -4.39 4.64
C ASN A 135 -8.30 -3.68 5.13
N GLN A 136 -7.14 -4.29 4.92
CA GLN A 136 -5.85 -3.72 5.34
C GLN A 136 -5.57 -2.35 4.69
N ALA A 137 -5.96 -2.16 3.42
CA ALA A 137 -5.75 -0.88 2.74
C ALA A 137 -6.60 0.24 3.36
N GLU A 138 -7.78 -0.07 3.87
CA GLU A 138 -8.65 0.87 4.59
C GLU A 138 -8.06 1.28 5.94
N LEU A 139 -7.63 0.30 6.76
CA LEU A 139 -6.94 0.57 8.02
C LEU A 139 -5.66 1.42 7.84
N LEU A 140 -4.90 1.14 6.77
CA LEU A 140 -3.72 1.92 6.43
C LEU A 140 -4.07 3.36 6.02
N ALA A 141 -5.13 3.52 5.22
CA ALA A 141 -5.61 4.82 4.78
C ALA A 141 -6.10 5.69 5.96
N GLU A 142 -6.90 5.11 6.86
CA GLU A 142 -7.33 5.77 8.09
C GLU A 142 -6.14 6.22 8.97
N GLY A 143 -5.07 5.42 9.01
CA GLY A 143 -3.84 5.73 9.72
C GLY A 143 -3.07 6.94 9.18
N THR A 144 -3.35 7.42 7.96
CA THR A 144 -2.72 8.61 7.36
C THR A 144 -3.28 9.93 7.87
N GLY A 145 -4.49 9.95 8.43
CA GLY A 145 -5.21 11.16 8.79
C GLY A 145 -5.81 11.94 7.62
N PHE A 146 -5.68 11.43 6.38
CA PHE A 146 -6.32 12.03 5.19
C PHE A 146 -7.80 11.60 5.08
N ARG A 147 -8.55 12.34 4.26
CA ARG A 147 -9.91 11.94 3.90
C ARG A 147 -9.91 10.60 3.15
N VAL A 148 -10.67 9.63 3.64
CA VAL A 148 -10.80 8.29 3.06
C VAL A 148 -12.22 8.08 2.54
N ASP A 149 -12.37 7.46 1.37
CA ASP A 149 -13.65 7.03 0.83
C ASP A 149 -13.58 5.60 0.28
N SER A 150 -14.06 4.64 1.06
CA SER A 150 -14.13 3.22 0.68
C SER A 150 -15.35 2.88 -0.19
N GLY A 151 -16.28 3.82 -0.38
CA GLY A 151 -17.52 3.61 -1.15
C GLY A 151 -17.38 3.77 -2.66
N ILE A 152 -16.40 4.54 -3.11
CA ILE A 152 -16.20 4.90 -4.53
C ILE A 152 -15.81 3.69 -5.39
N LEU A 153 -15.00 2.76 -4.85
CA LEU A 153 -14.53 1.58 -5.55
C LEU A 153 -15.05 0.29 -4.93
N LYS A 154 -15.48 -0.65 -5.77
CA LYS A 154 -15.82 -2.01 -5.34
C LYS A 154 -15.11 -3.04 -6.21
N ARG A 155 -14.75 -4.18 -5.62
CA ARG A 155 -14.23 -5.33 -6.34
C ARG A 155 -15.36 -6.31 -6.60
N SER A 156 -15.73 -6.48 -7.87
CA SER A 156 -16.86 -7.31 -8.31
C SER A 156 -16.50 -8.78 -8.53
N LYS A 157 -15.24 -9.08 -8.94
CA LYS A 157 -14.81 -10.45 -9.25
C LYS A 157 -13.95 -11.05 -8.14
N ASN A 158 -14.26 -12.31 -7.77
CA ASN A 158 -13.39 -13.11 -6.92
C ASN A 158 -12.25 -13.70 -7.78
N THR A 159 -11.20 -12.92 -7.98
CA THR A 159 -10.03 -13.38 -8.72
C THR A 159 -9.18 -14.31 -7.85
N LYS A 160 -8.61 -15.37 -8.46
CA LYS A 160 -7.67 -16.28 -7.78
C LYS A 160 -6.51 -15.49 -7.16
N SER A 161 -5.86 -16.06 -6.15
CA SER A 161 -4.64 -15.49 -5.59
C SER A 161 -3.65 -15.17 -6.70
N GLN A 162 -3.02 -13.98 -6.63
CA GLN A 162 -2.03 -13.55 -7.63
C GLN A 162 -0.64 -14.17 -7.39
N THR A 163 -0.49 -14.94 -6.31
CA THR A 163 0.74 -15.65 -5.98
C THR A 163 1.03 -16.69 -7.06
N GLY A 164 2.23 -16.67 -7.63
CA GLY A 164 2.65 -17.61 -8.68
C GLY A 164 2.16 -17.28 -10.11
N LEU A 165 1.40 -16.20 -10.32
CA LEU A 165 0.98 -15.78 -11.66
C LEU A 165 2.02 -14.85 -12.31
N SER A 166 2.27 -15.01 -13.61
CA SER A 166 3.05 -14.07 -14.42
C SER A 166 2.36 -12.71 -14.53
N ARG A 167 3.08 -11.67 -14.98
CA ARG A 167 2.54 -10.31 -15.16
C ARG A 167 1.31 -10.31 -16.10
N SER A 168 1.39 -11.01 -17.24
CA SER A 168 0.29 -11.11 -18.21
C SER A 168 -0.92 -11.84 -17.64
N GLN A 169 -0.72 -12.93 -16.92
CA GLN A 169 -1.77 -13.66 -16.22
C GLN A 169 -2.45 -12.82 -15.13
N ARG A 170 -1.68 -12.02 -14.38
CA ARG A 170 -2.24 -11.07 -13.40
C ARG A 170 -3.11 -10.01 -14.06
N ALA A 171 -2.68 -9.45 -15.20
CA ALA A 171 -3.45 -8.46 -15.95
C ALA A 171 -4.78 -9.03 -16.46
N MET A 172 -4.77 -10.22 -17.09
CA MET A 172 -5.99 -10.90 -17.56
C MET A 172 -6.94 -11.26 -16.42
N ASN A 173 -6.41 -11.73 -15.29
CA ASN A 173 -7.20 -12.10 -14.12
C ASN A 173 -7.92 -10.90 -13.48
N LEU A 174 -7.37 -9.69 -13.63
CA LEU A 174 -7.88 -8.45 -13.04
C LEU A 174 -8.79 -7.64 -13.96
N ALA A 175 -8.79 -7.92 -15.25
CA ALA A 175 -9.58 -7.14 -16.22
C ALA A 175 -11.08 -7.11 -15.85
N GLY A 176 -11.62 -5.88 -15.69
CA GLY A 176 -13.00 -5.64 -15.28
C GLY A 176 -13.34 -6.16 -13.87
N SER A 177 -12.35 -6.26 -12.97
CA SER A 177 -12.59 -6.70 -11.58
C SER A 177 -13.01 -5.58 -10.64
N PHE A 178 -12.93 -4.33 -11.08
CA PHE A 178 -13.27 -3.16 -10.28
C PHE A 178 -14.43 -2.39 -10.91
N GLN A 179 -15.24 -1.79 -10.06
CA GLN A 179 -16.39 -0.98 -10.43
C GLN A 179 -16.36 0.35 -9.70
N PHE A 180 -16.61 1.43 -10.44
CA PHE A 180 -16.85 2.75 -9.88
C PHE A 180 -18.30 2.84 -9.40
N CYS A 181 -18.54 3.32 -8.17
CA CYS A 181 -19.85 3.27 -7.51
C CYS A 181 -20.38 4.64 -7.06
N ALA A 182 -19.62 5.72 -7.24
CA ALA A 182 -20.10 7.06 -6.89
C ALA A 182 -20.95 7.69 -8.00
N SER A 183 -21.81 8.63 -7.63
CA SER A 183 -22.62 9.41 -8.59
C SER A 183 -21.81 10.48 -9.33
N ARG A 184 -20.70 10.93 -8.75
CA ARG A 184 -19.78 11.93 -9.32
C ARG A 184 -18.34 11.50 -9.11
N ALA A 185 -17.53 11.61 -10.15
CA ALA A 185 -16.10 11.35 -10.06
C ALA A 185 -15.39 12.53 -9.35
N PRO A 186 -14.53 12.25 -8.36
CA PRO A 186 -13.59 13.26 -7.86
C PRO A 186 -12.60 13.61 -8.96
N ARG A 187 -12.05 14.82 -8.91
CA ARG A 187 -11.09 15.28 -9.92
C ARG A 187 -9.75 14.56 -9.81
N CYS A 188 -9.21 14.50 -8.60
CA CYS A 188 -7.93 13.86 -8.31
C CYS A 188 -8.08 12.91 -7.12
N VAL A 189 -7.50 11.71 -7.21
CA VAL A 189 -7.60 10.69 -6.17
C VAL A 189 -6.26 10.02 -5.91
N ILE A 190 -6.09 9.54 -4.68
CA ILE A 190 -4.95 8.71 -4.27
C ILE A 190 -5.46 7.28 -4.04
N VAL A 191 -5.03 6.33 -4.85
CA VAL A 191 -5.31 4.90 -4.66
C VAL A 191 -4.27 4.31 -3.72
N LEU A 192 -4.71 3.73 -2.59
CA LEU A 192 -3.83 3.18 -1.58
C LEU A 192 -3.90 1.65 -1.52
N ASP A 193 -2.73 0.99 -1.57
CA ASP A 193 -2.57 -0.46 -1.33
C ASP A 193 -1.39 -0.71 -0.38
N ASP A 194 -1.23 -1.94 0.09
CA ASP A 194 -0.12 -2.31 0.96
C ASP A 194 1.19 -2.51 0.20
N VAL A 195 1.19 -3.22 -0.96
CA VAL A 195 2.42 -3.54 -1.70
C VAL A 195 2.26 -3.30 -3.20
N TYR A 196 3.20 -2.53 -3.75
CA TYR A 196 3.38 -2.41 -5.18
C TYR A 196 4.30 -3.55 -5.68
N THR A 197 3.75 -4.49 -6.40
CA THR A 197 4.51 -5.56 -7.08
C THR A 197 4.71 -5.23 -8.57
N THR A 198 3.80 -5.65 -9.43
CA THR A 198 3.81 -5.37 -10.87
C THR A 198 3.01 -4.13 -11.26
N GLY A 199 2.21 -3.58 -10.36
CA GLY A 199 1.28 -2.48 -10.62
C GLY A 199 0.00 -2.88 -11.36
N ALA A 200 -0.23 -4.17 -11.67
CA ALA A 200 -1.38 -4.62 -12.44
C ALA A 200 -2.73 -4.29 -11.80
N THR A 201 -2.86 -4.46 -10.48
CA THR A 201 -4.07 -4.08 -9.71
C THR A 201 -4.33 -2.59 -9.80
N LEU A 202 -3.30 -1.79 -9.56
CA LEU A 202 -3.35 -0.33 -9.53
C LEU A 202 -3.63 0.24 -10.93
N HIS A 203 -3.05 -0.36 -11.97
CA HIS A 203 -3.34 -0.03 -13.37
C HIS A 203 -4.82 -0.28 -13.72
N GLU A 204 -5.38 -1.42 -13.35
CA GLU A 204 -6.79 -1.74 -13.66
C GLU A 204 -7.76 -0.84 -12.87
N ILE A 205 -7.45 -0.52 -11.62
CA ILE A 205 -8.20 0.48 -10.83
C ILE A 205 -8.14 1.85 -11.50
N ALA A 206 -6.95 2.30 -11.88
CA ALA A 206 -6.76 3.59 -12.54
C ALA A 206 -7.53 3.67 -13.87
N LYS A 207 -7.54 2.60 -14.69
CA LYS A 207 -8.39 2.51 -15.90
C LYS A 207 -9.87 2.69 -15.57
N THR A 208 -10.34 2.03 -14.50
CA THR A 208 -11.73 2.13 -14.07
C THR A 208 -12.08 3.55 -13.64
N LEU A 209 -11.22 4.20 -12.88
CA LEU A 209 -11.38 5.58 -12.42
C LEU A 209 -11.32 6.60 -13.56
N LYS A 210 -10.34 6.47 -14.47
CA LYS A 210 -10.22 7.34 -15.66
C LYS A 210 -11.45 7.24 -16.56
N ARG A 211 -12.00 6.03 -16.78
CA ARG A 211 -13.26 5.82 -17.51
C ARG A 211 -14.47 6.45 -16.85
N ALA A 212 -14.47 6.58 -15.54
CA ALA A 212 -15.51 7.24 -14.78
C ALA A 212 -15.37 8.78 -14.74
N GLY A 213 -14.31 9.34 -15.34
CA GLY A 213 -14.07 10.78 -15.42
C GLY A 213 -13.12 11.36 -14.37
N VAL A 214 -12.37 10.51 -13.64
CA VAL A 214 -11.29 10.98 -12.76
C VAL A 214 -10.14 11.50 -13.61
N GLU A 215 -9.75 12.77 -13.44
CA GLU A 215 -8.71 13.40 -14.25
C GLU A 215 -7.30 12.93 -13.86
N ARG A 216 -7.04 12.73 -12.57
CA ARG A 216 -5.73 12.35 -12.06
C ARG A 216 -5.84 11.22 -11.04
N VAL A 217 -5.07 10.15 -11.23
CA VAL A 217 -5.00 8.97 -10.35
C VAL A 217 -3.57 8.79 -9.88
N GLU A 218 -3.35 9.03 -8.62
CA GLU A 218 -2.08 8.86 -7.94
C GLU A 218 -2.11 7.57 -7.12
N VAL A 219 -0.96 6.97 -6.90
CA VAL A 219 -0.86 5.70 -6.18
C VAL A 219 0.10 5.83 -5.00
N LEU A 220 -0.36 5.37 -3.84
CA LEU A 220 0.43 5.30 -2.63
C LEU A 220 0.45 3.86 -2.09
N THR A 221 1.63 3.35 -1.73
CA THR A 221 1.75 2.01 -1.11
C THR A 221 2.75 2.02 0.04
N VAL A 222 2.59 1.08 0.98
CA VAL A 222 3.53 0.92 2.09
C VAL A 222 4.89 0.50 1.56
N ALA A 223 4.92 -0.52 0.69
CA ALA A 223 6.19 -1.05 0.21
C ALA A 223 6.17 -1.37 -1.29
N ARG A 224 7.36 -1.33 -1.89
CA ARG A 224 7.58 -1.67 -3.28
C ARG A 224 8.57 -2.81 -3.43
N VAL A 225 8.19 -3.84 -4.21
CA VAL A 225 9.08 -4.91 -4.63
C VAL A 225 10.03 -4.38 -5.71
N LEU A 226 11.34 -4.55 -5.52
CA LEU A 226 12.34 -4.21 -6.51
C LEU A 226 12.39 -5.27 -7.62
N ARG A 227 12.88 -4.89 -8.82
CA ARG A 227 12.83 -5.77 -10.00
C ARG A 227 13.61 -7.06 -9.88
N SER A 228 14.71 -7.06 -9.13
CA SER A 228 15.50 -8.26 -8.84
C SER A 228 14.73 -9.32 -8.04
N GLU A 229 13.59 -8.94 -7.45
CA GLU A 229 12.78 -9.79 -6.57
C GLU A 229 11.40 -10.13 -7.18
N ILE A 230 11.12 -9.69 -8.43
CA ILE A 230 9.87 -10.03 -9.12
C ILE A 230 10.11 -11.36 -9.86
N PRO A 231 9.43 -12.46 -9.44
CA PRO A 231 9.54 -13.77 -10.09
C PRO A 231 8.95 -13.79 -11.50
#